data_617b917985200e206d96d6db8ab8e5f7
#
_entry.id   617b917985200e206d96d6db8ab8e5f7
#
_cell.length_a   1.000
_cell.length_b   1.000
_cell.length_c   1.000
_cell.angle_alpha   90.00
_cell.angle_beta   90.00
_cell.angle_gamma   90.00
#
_symmetry.space_group_name_H-M   'P 1'
#
loop_
_entity.id
_entity.type
_entity.pdbx_description
1 polymer ?
#
loop_
_entity_poly.entity_id
_entity_poly.type
_entity_poly.pdbx_seq_one_letter_code
_entity_poly.pdbx_strand_id
1 'polypeptide(L)'
;GRSVPGRRGLFHVQVGLMRFRHVAVEGPIGVGKTTLARALAAQWDARLVLEQPDENPYLERFYEHLGRHGPLRGNPLALPTQLSFLFQRAEQLKTVGQSGMFEGGVVSDFMFAKDSIFAMLTLDDEDLALYRHIYKRHSGQIHGPDLVIWLRAEPDTLLARVRRRDLPMERRLTEDYLEALSIAYQRHFAGHPDTPVLAVNTEAFQPGEVRADFDRLLARIESFQGPFEFFDPPDLPPYPVIRLRGAEEI
;
A
#
# COMPACT_ATOMS: atom_id res chain seq x y z
N GLY A 1 19.69 -55.50 -14.11
CA GLY A 1 20.13 -54.17 -13.84
C GLY A 1 19.29 -53.14 -14.60
N ARG A 2 18.36 -52.46 -13.95
CA ARG A 2 17.75 -51.24 -14.47
C ARG A 2 17.93 -50.18 -13.38
N SER A 3 18.78 -49.24 -13.69
CA SER A 3 19.00 -48.02 -12.91
C SER A 3 17.76 -47.11 -13.04
N VAL A 4 17.23 -46.66 -11.87
CA VAL A 4 16.17 -45.68 -11.73
C VAL A 4 16.84 -44.30 -11.69
N PRO A 5 16.45 -43.31 -12.53
CA PRO A 5 17.02 -41.96 -12.44
C PRO A 5 16.36 -41.12 -11.39
N GLY A 6 17.19 -40.44 -10.63
CA GLY A 6 17.09 -39.10 -10.10
C GLY A 6 15.81 -38.67 -9.40
N ARG A 7 15.82 -38.69 -8.06
CA ARG A 7 14.98 -37.81 -7.25
C ARG A 7 15.31 -36.35 -7.59
N ARG A 8 14.36 -35.64 -8.17
CA ARG A 8 14.41 -34.18 -8.24
C ARG A 8 14.41 -33.65 -6.81
N GLY A 9 15.43 -32.87 -6.48
CA GLY A 9 15.55 -32.20 -5.19
C GLY A 9 14.33 -31.28 -5.01
N LEU A 10 13.49 -31.62 -4.05
CA LEU A 10 12.52 -30.72 -3.48
C LEU A 10 13.33 -29.63 -2.76
N PHE A 11 13.40 -28.46 -3.33
CA PHE A 11 13.80 -27.26 -2.60
C PHE A 11 12.80 -27.11 -1.45
N HIS A 12 13.21 -27.43 -0.24
CA HIS A 12 12.51 -27.05 0.97
C HIS A 12 12.58 -25.52 1.02
N VAL A 13 11.54 -24.85 0.56
CA VAL A 13 11.29 -23.46 0.94
C VAL A 13 11.05 -23.52 2.45
N GLN A 14 11.97 -23.00 3.22
CA GLN A 14 11.81 -22.87 4.66
C GLN A 14 10.71 -21.80 4.84
N VAL A 15 9.46 -22.25 5.08
CA VAL A 15 8.33 -21.38 5.37
C VAL A 15 8.63 -20.72 6.71
N GLY A 16 9.01 -19.45 6.68
CA GLY A 16 9.22 -18.66 7.90
C GLY A 16 7.88 -18.47 8.61
N LEU A 17 7.85 -18.66 9.91
CA LEU A 17 6.68 -18.32 10.72
C LEU A 17 6.42 -16.81 10.63
N MET A 18 5.24 -16.43 10.19
CA MET A 18 4.83 -15.02 10.13
C MET A 18 4.70 -14.47 11.55
N ARG A 19 5.49 -13.44 11.88
CA ARG A 19 5.49 -12.80 13.20
C ARG A 19 4.21 -11.99 13.46
N PHE A 20 3.64 -11.41 12.40
CA PHE A 20 2.46 -10.56 12.44
C PHE A 20 1.29 -11.31 11.80
N ARG A 21 0.08 -11.19 12.36
CA ARG A 21 -1.11 -11.86 11.80
C ARG A 21 -1.60 -11.19 10.52
N HIS A 22 -1.51 -9.86 10.46
CA HIS A 22 -1.86 -9.09 9.27
C HIS A 22 -0.78 -8.07 8.96
N VAL A 23 -0.17 -8.19 7.79
CA VAL A 23 0.79 -7.23 7.24
C VAL A 23 0.15 -6.53 6.05
N ALA A 24 0.08 -5.20 6.11
CA ALA A 24 -0.36 -4.39 4.97
C ALA A 24 0.84 -3.75 4.26
N VAL A 25 0.90 -3.85 2.95
CA VAL A 25 1.87 -3.14 2.12
C VAL A 25 1.21 -1.89 1.56
N GLU A 26 1.71 -0.72 1.93
CA GLU A 26 1.13 0.57 1.58
C GLU A 26 2.10 1.50 0.86
N GLY A 27 1.56 2.56 0.26
CA GLY A 27 2.30 3.59 -0.43
C GLY A 27 1.63 4.08 -1.71
N PRO A 28 2.21 5.09 -2.39
CA PRO A 28 1.60 5.71 -3.57
C PRO A 28 1.48 4.75 -4.76
N ILE A 29 0.76 5.21 -5.79
CA ILE A 29 0.59 4.46 -7.05
C ILE A 29 1.97 4.29 -7.71
N GLY A 30 2.24 3.09 -8.25
CA GLY A 30 3.52 2.79 -8.92
C GLY A 30 4.65 2.31 -8.01
N VAL A 31 4.49 2.35 -6.67
CA VAL A 31 5.58 2.04 -5.73
C VAL A 31 5.91 0.54 -5.60
N GLY A 32 5.06 -0.38 -6.10
CA GLY A 32 5.31 -1.83 -6.09
C GLY A 32 4.58 -2.62 -5.00
N LYS A 33 3.52 -2.08 -4.39
CA LYS A 33 2.73 -2.73 -3.31
C LYS A 33 2.32 -4.16 -3.63
N THR A 34 1.59 -4.36 -4.72
CA THR A 34 1.02 -5.65 -5.10
C THR A 34 2.08 -6.71 -5.36
N THR A 35 3.20 -6.31 -5.99
CA THR A 35 4.33 -7.20 -6.26
C THR A 35 4.96 -7.70 -4.95
N LEU A 36 5.23 -6.79 -4.01
CA LEU A 36 5.77 -7.15 -2.71
C LEU A 36 4.77 -7.96 -1.88
N ALA A 37 3.49 -7.58 -1.86
CA ALA A 37 2.46 -8.31 -1.11
C ALA A 37 2.35 -9.78 -1.58
N ARG A 38 2.41 -10.02 -2.89
CA ARG A 38 2.45 -11.38 -3.45
C ARG A 38 3.69 -12.18 -3.01
N ALA A 39 4.87 -11.54 -3.03
CA ALA A 39 6.12 -12.16 -2.61
C ALA A 39 6.10 -12.54 -1.11
N LEU A 40 5.63 -11.63 -0.25
CA LEU A 40 5.48 -11.86 1.18
C LEU A 40 4.46 -12.96 1.50
N ALA A 41 3.29 -12.93 0.86
CA ALA A 41 2.26 -13.94 1.04
C ALA A 41 2.77 -15.34 0.65
N ALA A 42 3.50 -15.45 -0.46
CA ALA A 42 4.12 -16.70 -0.88
C ALA A 42 5.21 -17.18 0.09
N GLN A 43 6.02 -16.27 0.64
CA GLN A 43 7.08 -16.58 1.59
C GLN A 43 6.55 -17.12 2.92
N TRP A 44 5.42 -16.58 3.39
CA TRP A 44 4.83 -16.92 4.69
C TRP A 44 3.69 -17.94 4.61
N ASP A 45 3.37 -18.43 3.41
CA ASP A 45 2.15 -19.23 3.15
C ASP A 45 0.88 -18.55 3.72
N ALA A 46 0.82 -17.23 3.52
CA ALA A 46 -0.22 -16.38 4.07
C ALA A 46 -1.32 -16.11 3.03
N ARG A 47 -2.54 -15.86 3.52
CA ARG A 47 -3.65 -15.42 2.68
C ARG A 47 -3.35 -14.04 2.07
N LEU A 48 -3.45 -13.93 0.76
CA LEU A 48 -3.28 -12.69 0.03
C LEU A 48 -4.61 -11.98 -0.19
N VAL A 49 -4.69 -10.70 0.17
CA VAL A 49 -5.86 -9.83 -0.06
C VAL A 49 -5.41 -8.64 -0.89
N LEU A 50 -5.88 -8.55 -2.11
CA LEU A 50 -5.51 -7.48 -3.05
C LEU A 50 -6.68 -6.52 -3.28
N GLU A 51 -6.32 -5.26 -3.46
CA GLU A 51 -7.24 -4.24 -3.97
C GLU A 51 -7.72 -4.60 -5.38
N GLN A 52 -8.95 -4.27 -5.70
CA GLN A 52 -9.60 -4.58 -6.98
C GLN A 52 -10.04 -3.28 -7.67
N PRO A 53 -9.10 -2.45 -8.16
CA PRO A 53 -9.41 -1.16 -8.77
C PRO A 53 -10.30 -1.30 -10.02
N ASP A 54 -10.18 -2.41 -10.75
CA ASP A 54 -10.97 -2.69 -11.96
C ASP A 54 -12.47 -2.88 -11.67
N GLU A 55 -12.83 -3.20 -10.43
CA GLU A 55 -14.22 -3.31 -9.99
C GLU A 55 -14.86 -1.97 -9.62
N ASN A 56 -14.07 -0.87 -9.58
CA ASN A 56 -14.59 0.46 -9.30
C ASN A 56 -15.10 1.13 -10.59
N PRO A 57 -16.43 1.26 -10.79
CA PRO A 57 -16.99 1.71 -12.05
C PRO A 57 -16.77 3.21 -12.34
N TYR A 58 -16.22 3.95 -11.37
CA TYR A 58 -15.99 5.39 -11.49
C TYR A 58 -14.52 5.74 -11.74
N LEU A 59 -13.59 4.82 -11.48
CA LEU A 59 -12.16 5.11 -11.40
C LEU A 59 -11.57 5.61 -12.73
N GLU A 60 -11.89 4.95 -13.84
CA GLU A 60 -11.39 5.35 -15.16
C GLU A 60 -11.83 6.78 -15.51
N ARG A 61 -13.12 7.08 -15.32
CA ARG A 61 -13.68 8.41 -15.58
C ARG A 61 -13.16 9.46 -14.59
N PHE A 62 -12.87 9.06 -13.35
CA PHE A 62 -12.22 9.93 -12.36
C PHE A 62 -10.82 10.35 -12.85
N TYR A 63 -10.01 9.44 -13.34
CA TYR A 63 -8.68 9.75 -13.89
C TYR A 63 -8.77 10.53 -15.20
N GLU A 64 -9.77 10.28 -16.05
CA GLU A 64 -10.01 11.08 -17.24
C GLU A 64 -10.29 12.54 -16.91
N HIS A 65 -11.11 12.79 -15.90
CA HIS A 65 -11.40 14.15 -15.44
C HIS A 65 -10.16 14.84 -14.89
N LEU A 66 -9.37 14.14 -14.09
CA LEU A 66 -8.12 14.64 -13.54
C LEU A 66 -7.15 15.11 -14.64
N GLY A 67 -7.00 14.33 -15.69
CA GLY A 67 -6.13 14.65 -16.81
C GLY A 67 -6.61 15.82 -17.69
N ARG A 68 -7.90 16.19 -17.63
CA ARG A 68 -8.48 17.27 -18.46
C ARG A 68 -8.58 18.61 -17.71
N HIS A 69 -8.84 18.60 -16.42
CA HIS A 69 -9.31 19.76 -15.65
C HIS A 69 -8.38 20.21 -14.52
N GLY A 70 -7.31 19.51 -14.28
CA GLY A 70 -6.18 19.92 -13.43
C GLY A 70 -6.38 19.81 -11.93
N PRO A 71 -7.26 20.52 -11.21
CA PRO A 71 -7.27 20.49 -9.78
C PRO A 71 -7.74 19.14 -9.22
N LEU A 72 -7.07 18.67 -8.17
CA LEU A 72 -7.39 17.41 -7.51
C LEU A 72 -8.80 17.42 -6.89
N ARG A 73 -9.21 18.57 -6.38
CA ARG A 73 -10.54 18.80 -5.78
C ARG A 73 -11.54 19.32 -6.80
N GLY A 74 -12.82 19.04 -6.57
CA GLY A 74 -13.91 19.46 -7.46
C GLY A 74 -14.16 18.51 -8.64
N ASN A 75 -13.59 17.31 -8.62
CA ASN A 75 -13.94 16.26 -9.56
C ASN A 75 -15.29 15.64 -9.15
N PRO A 76 -16.35 15.74 -9.98
CA PRO A 76 -17.68 15.24 -9.62
C PRO A 76 -17.74 13.71 -9.42
N LEU A 77 -16.70 13.00 -9.84
CA LEU A 77 -16.57 11.56 -9.64
C LEU A 77 -15.71 11.20 -8.42
N ALA A 78 -15.16 12.17 -7.69
CA ALA A 78 -14.31 11.91 -6.56
C ALA A 78 -15.07 11.17 -5.45
N LEU A 79 -16.19 11.70 -4.97
CA LEU A 79 -16.99 11.07 -3.91
C LEU A 79 -17.49 9.67 -4.29
N PRO A 80 -18.13 9.44 -5.47
CA PRO A 80 -18.52 8.10 -5.88
C PRO A 80 -17.34 7.12 -5.96
N THR A 81 -16.18 7.56 -6.44
CA THR A 81 -14.97 6.75 -6.52
C THR A 81 -14.48 6.34 -5.12
N GLN A 82 -14.39 7.30 -4.18
CA GLN A 82 -13.96 7.03 -2.81
C GLN A 82 -14.95 6.14 -2.06
N LEU A 83 -16.26 6.35 -2.21
CA LEU A 83 -17.27 5.50 -1.57
C LEU A 83 -17.25 4.06 -2.13
N SER A 84 -17.03 3.90 -3.42
CA SER A 84 -16.88 2.56 -4.03
C SER A 84 -15.69 1.80 -3.42
N PHE A 85 -14.54 2.45 -3.29
CA PHE A 85 -13.38 1.87 -2.64
C PHE A 85 -13.61 1.60 -1.15
N LEU A 86 -14.24 2.53 -0.43
CA LEU A 86 -14.56 2.37 0.99
C LEU A 86 -15.36 1.09 1.24
N PHE A 87 -16.43 0.87 0.48
CA PHE A 87 -17.28 -0.31 0.64
C PHE A 87 -16.55 -1.59 0.25
N GLN A 88 -15.81 -1.58 -0.85
CA GLN A 88 -15.02 -2.72 -1.30
C GLN A 88 -13.97 -3.14 -0.24
N ARG A 89 -13.17 -2.18 0.27
CA ARG A 89 -12.16 -2.44 1.30
C ARG A 89 -12.80 -2.89 2.62
N ALA A 90 -13.93 -2.28 3.00
CA ALA A 90 -14.66 -2.69 4.20
C ALA A 90 -15.12 -4.15 4.11
N GLU A 91 -15.64 -4.58 2.97
CA GLU A 91 -16.09 -5.95 2.77
C GLU A 91 -14.91 -6.95 2.77
N GLN A 92 -13.83 -6.63 2.05
CA GLN A 92 -12.64 -7.45 2.02
C GLN A 92 -11.99 -7.62 3.41
N LEU A 93 -11.88 -6.55 4.20
CA LEU A 93 -11.21 -6.57 5.50
C LEU A 93 -12.08 -7.14 6.63
N LYS A 94 -13.41 -7.12 6.52
CA LYS A 94 -14.29 -7.85 7.45
C LYS A 94 -13.96 -9.34 7.47
N THR A 95 -13.67 -9.92 6.31
CA THR A 95 -13.32 -11.33 6.20
C THR A 95 -11.97 -11.67 6.82
N VAL A 96 -11.05 -10.70 6.89
CA VAL A 96 -9.74 -10.86 7.54
C VAL A 96 -9.90 -11.02 9.05
N GLY A 97 -10.75 -10.21 9.67
CA GLY A 97 -11.01 -10.29 11.12
C GLY A 97 -11.78 -11.56 11.57
N GLN A 98 -12.40 -12.27 10.63
CA GLN A 98 -13.15 -13.50 10.89
C GLN A 98 -12.33 -14.78 10.70
N SER A 99 -11.13 -14.67 10.12
CA SER A 99 -10.22 -15.81 9.93
C SER A 99 -9.84 -16.41 11.28
N GLY A 100 -10.08 -17.70 11.42
CA GLY A 100 -9.88 -18.43 12.69
C GLY A 100 -8.42 -18.47 13.12
N MET A 101 -8.20 -18.76 14.40
CA MET A 101 -6.87 -18.82 15.05
C MET A 101 -5.90 -19.84 14.43
N PHE A 102 -6.35 -20.67 13.48
CA PHE A 102 -5.59 -21.73 12.81
C PHE A 102 -5.29 -21.45 11.33
N GLU A 103 -5.79 -20.33 10.77
CA GLU A 103 -5.42 -19.91 9.43
C GLU A 103 -4.09 -19.14 9.48
N GLY A 104 -3.23 -19.39 8.51
CA GLY A 104 -1.99 -18.63 8.32
C GLY A 104 -2.24 -17.11 8.30
N GLY A 105 -1.20 -16.30 8.46
CA GLY A 105 -1.34 -14.84 8.48
C GLY A 105 -1.96 -14.28 7.18
N VAL A 106 -2.21 -12.98 7.16
CA VAL A 106 -2.77 -12.25 6.03
C VAL A 106 -1.77 -11.20 5.55
N VAL A 107 -1.60 -11.10 4.24
CA VAL A 107 -0.88 -10.00 3.59
C VAL A 107 -1.85 -9.28 2.67
N SER A 108 -1.97 -7.95 2.83
CA SER A 108 -2.77 -7.11 1.94
C SER A 108 -1.91 -6.06 1.24
N ASP A 109 -2.31 -5.59 0.05
CA ASP A 109 -1.67 -4.47 -0.63
C ASP A 109 -2.40 -3.13 -0.40
N PHE A 110 -3.20 -3.10 0.66
CA PHE A 110 -3.87 -1.91 1.18
C PHE A 110 -4.20 -2.07 2.67
N MET A 111 -4.38 -0.94 3.35
CA MET A 111 -5.02 -0.84 4.66
C MET A 111 -6.33 -0.04 4.55
N PHE A 112 -7.23 -0.18 5.53
CA PHE A 112 -8.51 0.55 5.50
C PHE A 112 -8.32 2.07 5.49
N ALA A 113 -7.34 2.58 6.26
CA ALA A 113 -7.05 4.01 6.34
C ALA A 113 -6.55 4.64 5.03
N LYS A 114 -6.08 3.85 4.05
CA LYS A 114 -5.76 4.33 2.70
C LYS A 114 -6.88 5.18 2.10
N ASP A 115 -8.11 4.77 2.33
CA ASP A 115 -9.30 5.43 1.81
C ASP A 115 -9.39 6.89 2.28
N SER A 116 -9.08 7.14 3.56
CA SER A 116 -9.08 8.51 4.10
C SER A 116 -7.96 9.38 3.52
N ILE A 117 -6.80 8.79 3.15
CA ILE A 117 -5.69 9.50 2.51
C ILE A 117 -6.14 10.07 1.17
N PHE A 118 -6.78 9.23 0.35
CA PHE A 118 -7.28 9.63 -0.97
C PHE A 118 -8.47 10.59 -0.88
N ALA A 119 -9.39 10.35 0.06
CA ALA A 119 -10.53 11.25 0.28
C ALA A 119 -10.10 12.66 0.67
N MET A 120 -9.14 12.80 1.59
CA MET A 120 -8.60 14.12 1.97
C MET A 120 -7.90 14.83 0.81
N LEU A 121 -7.34 14.09 -0.13
CA LEU A 121 -6.65 14.65 -1.29
C LEU A 121 -7.63 15.13 -2.37
N THR A 122 -8.73 14.40 -2.59
CA THR A 122 -9.56 14.52 -3.79
C THR A 122 -10.93 15.14 -3.56
N LEU A 123 -11.48 15.06 -2.33
CA LEU A 123 -12.80 15.59 -2.01
C LEU A 123 -12.72 17.06 -1.61
N ASP A 124 -13.75 17.83 -1.97
CA ASP A 124 -13.98 19.15 -1.38
C ASP A 124 -14.49 19.02 0.08
N ASP A 125 -14.68 20.13 0.76
CA ASP A 125 -14.97 20.12 2.19
C ASP A 125 -16.36 19.54 2.51
N GLU A 126 -17.36 19.74 1.62
CA GLU A 126 -18.73 19.23 1.79
C GLU A 126 -18.76 17.71 1.58
N ASP A 127 -18.20 17.23 0.49
CA ASP A 127 -18.08 15.81 0.18
C ASP A 127 -17.21 15.07 1.23
N LEU A 128 -16.15 15.73 1.70
CA LEU A 128 -15.28 15.16 2.74
C LEU A 128 -15.99 15.01 4.07
N ALA A 129 -16.88 15.97 4.44
CA ALA A 129 -17.68 15.86 5.65
C ALA A 129 -18.65 14.67 5.58
N LEU A 130 -19.33 14.48 4.45
CA LEU A 130 -20.21 13.33 4.22
C LEU A 130 -19.42 12.02 4.23
N TYR A 131 -18.29 11.99 3.52
CA TYR A 131 -17.40 10.83 3.49
C TYR A 131 -16.95 10.40 4.90
N ARG A 132 -16.48 11.36 5.72
CA ARG A 132 -16.02 11.08 7.10
C ARG A 132 -17.12 10.47 7.97
N HIS A 133 -18.36 10.91 7.78
CA HIS A 133 -19.50 10.34 8.50
C HIS A 133 -19.73 8.86 8.15
N ILE A 134 -19.63 8.52 6.86
CA ILE A 134 -19.76 7.15 6.37
C ILE A 134 -18.56 6.31 6.81
N TYR A 135 -17.34 6.82 6.64
CA TYR A 135 -16.09 6.15 7.06
C TYR A 135 -16.13 5.72 8.54
N LYS A 136 -16.55 6.64 9.43
CA LYS A 136 -16.64 6.36 10.87
C LYS A 136 -17.55 5.19 11.20
N ARG A 137 -18.62 4.97 10.44
CA ARG A 137 -19.55 3.84 10.64
C ARG A 137 -18.93 2.50 10.30
N HIS A 138 -18.01 2.48 9.33
CA HIS A 138 -17.36 1.25 8.88
C HIS A 138 -16.07 0.95 9.63
N SER A 139 -15.30 1.98 10.00
CA SER A 139 -13.99 1.81 10.64
C SER A 139 -14.03 1.06 11.97
N GLY A 140 -15.10 1.23 12.78
CA GLY A 140 -15.24 0.53 14.06
C GLY A 140 -15.40 -1.00 13.97
N GLN A 141 -15.61 -1.56 12.79
CA GLN A 141 -15.80 -2.99 12.56
C GLN A 141 -14.56 -3.65 11.92
N ILE A 142 -13.54 -2.87 11.61
CA ILE A 142 -12.37 -3.32 10.86
C ILE A 142 -11.15 -3.28 11.75
N HIS A 143 -10.49 -4.43 11.89
CA HIS A 143 -9.22 -4.51 12.58
C HIS A 143 -8.10 -4.02 11.65
N GLY A 144 -7.29 -3.11 12.15
CA GLY A 144 -6.08 -2.66 11.44
C GLY A 144 -5.03 -3.77 11.31
N PRO A 145 -4.04 -3.61 10.43
CA PRO A 145 -2.91 -4.52 10.35
C PRO A 145 -2.02 -4.41 11.61
N ASP A 146 -1.29 -5.48 11.90
CA ASP A 146 -0.29 -5.50 12.99
C ASP A 146 1.01 -4.81 12.59
N LEU A 147 1.28 -4.74 11.28
CA LEU A 147 2.41 -4.03 10.68
C LEU A 147 2.02 -3.43 9.35
N VAL A 148 2.38 -2.18 9.12
CA VAL A 148 2.34 -1.54 7.80
C VAL A 148 3.76 -1.46 7.24
N ILE A 149 3.97 -1.99 6.05
CA ILE A 149 5.18 -1.77 5.25
C ILE A 149 4.87 -0.63 4.29
N TRP A 150 5.31 0.58 4.63
CA TRP A 150 5.08 1.76 3.82
C TRP A 150 6.21 1.96 2.81
N LEU A 151 5.94 1.65 1.55
CA LEU A 151 6.87 1.83 0.44
C LEU A 151 6.90 3.29 -0.02
N ARG A 152 8.10 3.81 -0.28
CA ARG A 152 8.35 5.19 -0.68
C ARG A 152 9.28 5.24 -1.87
N ALA A 153 8.99 6.14 -2.81
CA ALA A 153 9.86 6.50 -3.93
C ALA A 153 9.54 7.93 -4.38
N GLU A 154 10.46 8.57 -5.10
CA GLU A 154 10.25 9.90 -5.64
C GLU A 154 9.15 9.92 -6.71
N PRO A 155 8.44 11.04 -6.89
CA PRO A 155 7.33 11.15 -7.83
C PRO A 155 7.68 10.81 -9.28
N ASP A 156 8.87 11.20 -9.75
CA ASP A 156 9.38 10.89 -11.09
C ASP A 156 9.63 9.38 -11.27
N THR A 157 10.20 8.71 -10.27
CA THR A 157 10.36 7.25 -10.23
C THR A 157 9.01 6.54 -10.23
N LEU A 158 8.04 7.02 -9.45
CA LEU A 158 6.68 6.48 -9.44
C LEU A 158 6.03 6.61 -10.82
N LEU A 159 6.13 7.79 -11.44
CA LEU A 159 5.59 8.05 -12.76
C LEU A 159 6.23 7.16 -13.83
N ALA A 160 7.56 6.98 -13.79
CA ALA A 160 8.27 6.07 -14.68
C ALA A 160 7.80 4.62 -14.55
N ARG A 161 7.56 4.14 -13.32
CA ARG A 161 7.01 2.80 -13.04
C ARG A 161 5.58 2.64 -13.52
N VAL A 162 4.72 3.64 -13.32
CA VAL A 162 3.34 3.68 -13.83
C VAL A 162 3.33 3.60 -15.36
N ARG A 163 4.15 4.40 -16.04
CA ARG A 163 4.27 4.38 -17.50
C ARG A 163 4.78 3.05 -18.03
N ARG A 164 5.76 2.43 -17.35
CA ARG A 164 6.29 1.11 -17.71
C ARG A 164 5.23 0.01 -17.61
N ARG A 165 4.34 0.10 -16.61
CA ARG A 165 3.22 -0.83 -16.41
C ARG A 165 2.13 -0.68 -17.46
N ASP A 166 1.97 0.51 -18.01
CA ASP A 166 1.08 0.90 -19.13
C ASP A 166 -0.40 0.49 -18.95
N LEU A 167 -0.95 0.62 -17.74
CA LEU A 167 -2.38 0.42 -17.53
C LEU A 167 -3.18 1.59 -18.15
N PRO A 168 -4.19 1.31 -19.02
CA PRO A 168 -4.92 2.35 -19.74
C PRO A 168 -5.50 3.45 -18.84
N MET A 169 -6.09 3.07 -17.70
CA MET A 169 -6.69 3.99 -16.74
C MET A 169 -5.67 4.94 -16.08
N GLU A 170 -4.40 4.52 -15.95
CA GLU A 170 -3.35 5.27 -15.27
C GLU A 170 -2.54 6.20 -16.20
N ARG A 171 -2.72 6.10 -17.52
CA ARG A 171 -1.96 6.91 -18.50
C ARG A 171 -2.10 8.42 -18.31
N ARG A 172 -3.13 8.86 -17.59
CA ARG A 172 -3.40 10.28 -17.32
C ARG A 172 -2.87 10.77 -15.97
N LEU A 173 -2.26 9.90 -15.19
CA LEU A 173 -1.60 10.29 -13.95
C LEU A 173 -0.42 11.23 -14.24
N THR A 174 -0.36 12.32 -13.47
CA THR A 174 0.70 13.32 -13.55
C THR A 174 1.66 13.18 -12.40
N GLU A 175 2.86 13.75 -12.54
CA GLU A 175 3.83 13.84 -11.48
C GLU A 175 3.29 14.62 -10.28
N ASP A 176 2.63 15.76 -10.52
CA ASP A 176 2.00 16.59 -9.48
C ASP A 176 0.99 15.80 -8.63
N TYR A 177 0.22 14.89 -9.27
CA TYR A 177 -0.71 14.03 -8.55
C TYR A 177 0.04 13.03 -7.65
N LEU A 178 1.10 12.42 -8.16
CA LEU A 178 1.91 11.47 -7.41
C LEU A 178 2.68 12.15 -6.28
N GLU A 179 3.15 13.38 -6.48
CA GLU A 179 3.75 14.22 -5.43
C GLU A 179 2.74 14.52 -4.33
N ALA A 180 1.56 15.04 -4.68
CA ALA A 180 0.50 15.33 -3.73
C ALA A 180 0.07 14.08 -2.94
N LEU A 181 0.01 12.92 -3.60
CA LEU A 181 -0.29 11.64 -2.96
C LEU A 181 0.85 11.22 -2.01
N SER A 182 2.11 11.36 -2.40
CA SER A 182 3.27 11.06 -1.57
C SER A 182 3.30 11.93 -0.30
N ILE A 183 2.98 13.22 -0.43
CA ILE A 183 2.83 14.14 0.69
C ILE A 183 1.67 13.72 1.60
N ALA A 184 0.54 13.29 1.03
CA ALA A 184 -0.61 12.82 1.82
C ALA A 184 -0.27 11.57 2.64
N TYR A 185 0.46 10.61 2.07
CA TYR A 185 0.98 9.44 2.81
C TYR A 185 1.94 9.85 3.92
N GLN A 186 2.87 10.77 3.66
CA GLN A 186 3.80 11.26 4.69
C GLN A 186 3.06 11.92 5.86
N ARG A 187 2.06 12.77 5.57
CA ARG A 187 1.23 13.41 6.62
C ARG A 187 0.47 12.37 7.45
N HIS A 188 -0.07 11.36 6.79
CA HIS A 188 -0.81 10.30 7.47
C HIS A 188 0.09 9.56 8.46
N PHE A 189 1.27 9.13 8.03
CA PHE A 189 2.18 8.35 8.88
C PHE A 189 3.00 9.20 9.86
N ALA A 190 3.20 10.52 9.62
CA ALA A 190 3.84 11.42 10.56
C ALA A 190 2.99 11.71 11.81
N GLY A 191 1.66 11.51 11.73
CA GLY A 191 0.71 11.75 12.80
C GLY A 191 0.67 10.69 13.92
N HIS A 192 1.75 9.91 14.11
CA HIS A 192 1.83 8.80 15.07
C HIS A 192 0.76 7.74 14.82
N PRO A 193 0.97 6.87 13.84
CA PRO A 193 0.02 5.82 13.52
C PRO A 193 -0.19 4.87 14.72
N ASP A 194 -1.44 4.50 14.97
CA ASP A 194 -1.79 3.50 15.99
C ASP A 194 -1.19 2.11 15.67
N THR A 195 -0.82 1.90 14.43
CA THR A 195 -0.23 0.65 13.92
C THR A 195 1.27 0.82 13.69
N PRO A 196 2.11 -0.15 14.06
CA PRO A 196 3.54 -0.16 13.74
C PRO A 196 3.83 0.01 12.24
N VAL A 197 4.81 0.85 11.89
CA VAL A 197 5.13 1.19 10.50
C VAL A 197 6.62 0.98 10.21
N LEU A 198 6.92 0.20 9.18
CA LEU A 198 8.23 0.11 8.57
C LEU A 198 8.22 0.90 7.24
N ALA A 199 8.81 2.09 7.24
CA ALA A 199 8.92 2.93 6.06
C ALA A 199 10.14 2.52 5.22
N VAL A 200 9.91 2.05 4.00
CA VAL A 200 10.94 1.45 3.13
C VAL A 200 11.18 2.34 1.92
N ASN A 201 12.42 2.78 1.75
CA ASN A 201 12.85 3.45 0.53
C ASN A 201 13.03 2.44 -0.60
N THR A 202 12.26 2.61 -1.68
CA THR A 202 12.29 1.70 -2.85
C THR A 202 12.86 2.37 -4.10
N GLU A 203 13.61 3.46 -3.97
CA GLU A 203 14.15 4.20 -5.12
C GLU A 203 14.99 3.31 -6.05
N ALA A 204 16.00 2.65 -5.50
CA ALA A 204 16.77 1.61 -6.20
C ALA A 204 16.70 0.24 -5.48
N PHE A 205 15.84 0.08 -4.50
CA PHE A 205 15.58 -1.15 -3.76
C PHE A 205 14.26 -1.77 -4.23
N GLN A 206 14.31 -2.99 -4.75
CA GLN A 206 13.18 -3.64 -5.40
C GLN A 206 12.82 -4.99 -4.74
N PRO A 207 12.35 -4.97 -3.48
CA PRO A 207 12.14 -6.20 -2.72
C PRO A 207 11.01 -7.09 -3.26
N GLY A 208 10.17 -6.58 -4.15
CA GLY A 208 9.16 -7.39 -4.84
C GLY A 208 9.70 -8.14 -6.06
N GLU A 209 10.85 -7.73 -6.62
CA GLU A 209 11.38 -8.22 -7.89
C GLU A 209 12.78 -8.85 -7.73
N VAL A 210 13.61 -8.32 -6.83
CA VAL A 210 15.00 -8.73 -6.63
C VAL A 210 15.13 -9.57 -5.37
N ARG A 211 15.58 -10.82 -5.50
CA ARG A 211 15.66 -11.77 -4.39
C ARG A 211 16.55 -11.28 -3.23
N ALA A 212 17.71 -10.70 -3.53
CA ALA A 212 18.60 -10.19 -2.49
C ALA A 212 17.98 -9.06 -1.68
N ASP A 213 17.22 -8.17 -2.35
CA ASP A 213 16.48 -7.09 -1.70
C ASP A 213 15.34 -7.63 -0.84
N PHE A 214 14.66 -8.66 -1.35
CA PHE A 214 13.59 -9.33 -0.60
C PHE A 214 14.13 -9.96 0.69
N ASP A 215 15.26 -10.68 0.63
CA ASP A 215 15.88 -11.30 1.80
C ASP A 215 16.33 -10.25 2.83
N ARG A 216 16.85 -9.10 2.36
CA ARG A 216 17.20 -7.95 3.24
C ARG A 216 15.96 -7.36 3.92
N LEU A 217 14.86 -7.21 3.19
CA LEU A 217 13.59 -6.73 3.75
C LEU A 217 13.03 -7.72 4.77
N LEU A 218 13.04 -9.02 4.49
CA LEU A 218 12.59 -10.04 5.44
C LEU A 218 13.38 -9.97 6.75
N ALA A 219 14.71 -9.92 6.70
CA ALA A 219 15.56 -9.77 7.88
C ALA A 219 15.20 -8.48 8.66
N ARG A 220 14.86 -7.40 7.96
CA ARG A 220 14.41 -6.15 8.60
C ARG A 220 13.07 -6.29 9.28
N ILE A 221 12.09 -6.96 8.65
CA ILE A 221 10.78 -7.25 9.26
C ILE A 221 10.93 -8.12 10.51
N GLU A 222 11.79 -9.13 10.48
CA GLU A 222 12.06 -10.00 11.62
C GLU A 222 12.66 -9.24 12.80
N SER A 223 13.58 -8.30 12.53
CA SER A 223 14.24 -7.47 13.54
C SER A 223 13.46 -6.21 13.94
N PHE A 224 12.32 -5.94 13.31
CA PHE A 224 11.51 -4.75 13.57
C PHE A 224 11.00 -4.71 15.02
N GLN A 225 11.16 -3.58 15.71
CA GLN A 225 10.74 -3.41 17.10
C GLN A 225 9.72 -2.30 17.31
N GLY A 226 9.44 -1.50 16.26
CA GLY A 226 8.42 -0.44 16.24
C GLY A 226 8.56 0.66 17.32
N PRO A 227 7.66 1.62 17.39
CA PRO A 227 6.42 1.74 16.60
C PRO A 227 6.61 2.24 15.17
N PHE A 228 7.75 2.94 14.88
CA PHE A 228 8.04 3.49 13.57
C PHE A 228 9.53 3.37 13.27
N GLU A 229 9.87 2.80 12.11
CA GLU A 229 11.25 2.68 11.68
C GLU A 229 11.40 3.02 10.20
N PHE A 230 12.51 3.67 9.84
CA PHE A 230 12.93 3.87 8.46
C PHE A 230 13.91 2.76 8.05
N PHE A 231 13.74 2.26 6.85
CA PHE A 231 14.66 1.37 6.19
C PHE A 231 15.11 1.99 4.86
N ASP A 232 16.23 2.67 4.91
CA ASP A 232 16.96 3.14 3.75
C ASP A 232 18.14 2.17 3.53
N PRO A 233 18.16 1.41 2.42
CA PRO A 233 19.29 0.53 2.12
C PRO A 233 20.61 1.33 2.10
N PRO A 234 21.71 0.79 2.70
CA PRO A 234 22.94 1.56 2.95
C PRO A 234 23.64 2.11 1.69
N ASP A 235 23.31 1.54 0.53
CA ASP A 235 23.88 1.95 -0.76
C ASP A 235 23.08 3.08 -1.45
N LEU A 236 22.01 3.57 -0.82
CA LEU A 236 21.15 4.62 -1.36
C LEU A 236 21.23 5.89 -0.53
N PRO A 237 21.10 7.06 -1.16
CA PRO A 237 20.88 8.29 -0.42
C PRO A 237 19.59 8.14 0.41
N PRO A 238 19.56 8.66 1.65
CA PRO A 238 18.35 8.61 2.46
C PRO A 238 17.20 9.32 1.74
N TYR A 239 16.02 8.75 1.79
CA TYR A 239 14.83 9.36 1.20
C TYR A 239 14.59 10.73 1.82
N PRO A 240 14.44 11.79 1.03
CA PRO A 240 14.26 13.13 1.57
C PRO A 240 13.00 13.19 2.43
N VAL A 241 13.17 13.50 3.71
CA VAL A 241 12.04 13.83 4.59
C VAL A 241 11.60 15.23 4.20
N ILE A 242 10.47 15.34 3.50
CA ILE A 242 9.88 16.66 3.24
C ILE A 242 9.54 17.27 4.59
N ARG A 243 10.30 18.26 5.02
CA ARG A 243 9.95 19.08 6.18
C ARG A 243 8.69 19.83 5.81
N LEU A 244 7.55 19.42 6.37
CA LEU A 244 6.30 20.14 6.22
C LEU A 244 6.54 21.56 6.77
N ARG A 245 6.70 22.55 5.87
CA ARG A 245 6.72 23.95 6.25
C ARG A 245 5.33 24.27 6.82
N GLY A 246 5.23 24.56 8.11
CA GLY A 246 4.00 25.01 8.74
C GLY A 246 3.40 24.10 9.82
N ALA A 247 4.20 23.29 10.52
CA ALA A 247 3.74 22.61 11.77
C ALA A 247 3.88 23.50 13.02
N GLU A 248 4.20 24.78 12.84
CA GLU A 248 4.10 25.78 13.89
C GLU A 248 2.91 26.68 13.53
N GLU A 249 1.91 26.74 14.39
CA GLU A 249 0.64 27.48 14.33
C GLU A 249 -0.56 26.68 13.76
N ILE A 250 -1.13 25.79 14.58
CA ILE A 250 -2.57 25.78 14.91
C ILE A 250 -2.74 25.23 16.33
#